data_acfd90d81853574dd515fab06bc3f816
#
_entry.id   acfd90d81853574dd515fab06bc3f816
#
_cell.length_a   1.000
_cell.length_b   1.000
_cell.length_c   1.000
_cell.angle_alpha   90.00
_cell.angle_beta   90.00
_cell.angle_gamma   90.00
#
_symmetry.space_group_name_H-M   'P 1'
#
loop_
_entity.id
_entity.type
_entity.pdbx_description
1 polymer ?
#
loop_
_entity_poly.entity_id
_entity_poly.type
_entity_poly.pdbx_seq_one_letter_code
_entity_poly.pdbx_strand_id
1 'polypeptide(L)'
;MDATQAIPDSIPPFVDGAWLQRHRDGVVVADARWYLDGSSGRGAYDRGHIPCAVFVDLDAWLSGGAGAKGLNPLPDPAVFARGMSSLGVGDDSTVVAYDDAGGVIAARLVWMLRALGKRAALLDGGIAAWPGLLDRDPVHPAPASFTAAPWPEESLVQADDLEAWAGIVVDARHADRFDGSLQLPTDPQAGHIPGAVNVPCRENLDSVGRLRPIAEVREAFARVGVRDGSAVVSYCGSGITACHNLLALEHVGLGRGLLYPGGWSEYAEDPRRIAER
;
A
#
# COMPACT_ATOMS: atom_id res chain seq x y z
N MET A 1 -24.40 21.74 -12.14
CA MET A 1 -24.31 21.01 -10.87
C MET A 1 -24.50 19.55 -11.24
N ASP A 2 -23.39 18.83 -11.45
CA ASP A 2 -23.46 17.39 -11.66
C ASP A 2 -23.92 16.73 -10.36
N ALA A 3 -24.96 15.91 -10.46
CA ALA A 3 -25.48 15.19 -9.31
C ALA A 3 -24.40 14.24 -8.77
N THR A 4 -24.04 14.37 -7.50
CA THR A 4 -23.16 13.43 -6.81
C THR A 4 -23.73 12.02 -6.98
N GLN A 5 -22.99 11.16 -7.68
CA GLN A 5 -23.41 9.78 -7.90
C GLN A 5 -23.24 8.98 -6.60
N ALA A 6 -24.18 8.08 -6.30
CA ALA A 6 -24.06 7.17 -5.18
C ALA A 6 -22.81 6.27 -5.36
N ILE A 7 -22.07 6.09 -4.28
CA ILE A 7 -20.90 5.20 -4.28
C ILE A 7 -21.39 3.75 -4.35
N PRO A 8 -20.83 2.91 -5.25
CA PRO A 8 -21.17 1.48 -5.30
C PRO A 8 -20.85 0.77 -3.99
N ASP A 9 -21.57 -0.29 -3.66
CA ASP A 9 -21.32 -1.13 -2.47
C ASP A 9 -19.92 -1.75 -2.48
N SER A 10 -19.36 -2.01 -3.66
CA SER A 10 -17.96 -2.43 -3.83
C SER A 10 -17.24 -1.49 -4.80
N ILE A 11 -16.00 -1.14 -4.48
CA ILE A 11 -15.14 -0.33 -5.36
C ILE A 11 -13.88 -1.13 -5.72
N PRO A 12 -13.35 -0.97 -6.95
CA PRO A 12 -12.10 -1.61 -7.34
C PRO A 12 -10.92 -1.07 -6.51
N PRO A 13 -9.79 -1.79 -6.44
CA PRO A 13 -8.60 -1.33 -5.75
C PRO A 13 -7.99 -0.02 -6.30
N PHE A 14 -8.25 0.30 -7.57
CA PHE A 14 -7.80 1.54 -8.21
C PHE A 14 -8.99 2.25 -8.84
N VAL A 15 -9.04 3.58 -8.66
CA VAL A 15 -10.02 4.48 -9.28
C VAL A 15 -9.30 5.64 -9.96
N ASP A 16 -9.82 6.14 -11.07
CA ASP A 16 -9.23 7.28 -11.77
C ASP A 16 -9.67 8.65 -11.20
N GLY A 17 -9.00 9.70 -11.64
CA GLY A 17 -9.30 11.07 -11.22
C GLY A 17 -10.73 11.53 -11.57
N ALA A 18 -11.31 11.03 -12.67
CA ALA A 18 -12.68 11.35 -13.06
C ALA A 18 -13.69 10.66 -12.13
N TRP A 19 -13.42 9.42 -11.71
CA TRP A 19 -14.22 8.74 -10.70
C TRP A 19 -14.18 9.52 -9.37
N LEU A 20 -12.98 9.88 -8.90
CA LEU A 20 -12.84 10.65 -7.67
C LEU A 20 -13.58 11.99 -7.75
N GLN A 21 -13.48 12.70 -8.87
CA GLN A 21 -14.17 13.98 -9.05
C GLN A 21 -15.69 13.84 -8.94
N ARG A 22 -16.29 12.77 -9.49
CA ARG A 22 -17.73 12.50 -9.40
C ARG A 22 -18.23 12.09 -8.02
N HIS A 23 -17.36 11.47 -7.20
CA HIS A 23 -17.75 10.90 -5.91
C HIS A 23 -17.11 11.62 -4.70
N ARG A 24 -16.40 12.73 -4.93
CA ARG A 24 -15.59 13.41 -3.92
C ARG A 24 -16.36 13.72 -2.63
N ASP A 25 -17.60 14.15 -2.72
CA ASP A 25 -18.40 14.55 -1.57
C ASP A 25 -18.87 13.35 -0.71
N GLY A 26 -18.74 12.13 -1.23
CA GLY A 26 -19.13 10.89 -0.54
C GLY A 26 -17.94 10.05 -0.06
N VAL A 27 -16.69 10.47 -0.31
CA VAL A 27 -15.50 9.73 0.08
C VAL A 27 -14.59 10.56 0.98
N VAL A 28 -13.82 9.90 1.82
CA VAL A 28 -12.68 10.52 2.49
C VAL A 28 -11.46 10.42 1.57
N VAL A 29 -10.95 11.56 1.14
CA VAL A 29 -9.70 11.62 0.34
C VAL A 29 -8.52 11.67 1.29
N ALA A 30 -7.55 10.78 1.13
CA ALA A 30 -6.43 10.59 2.05
C ALA A 30 -5.08 10.80 1.35
N ASP A 31 -4.32 11.81 1.78
CA ASP A 31 -2.95 12.06 1.34
C ASP A 31 -1.99 11.27 2.23
N ALA A 32 -1.34 10.26 1.66
CA ALA A 32 -0.41 9.38 2.37
C ALA A 32 1.03 9.56 1.86
N ARG A 33 1.41 10.77 1.44
CA ARG A 33 2.79 11.06 1.02
C ARG A 33 3.76 10.87 2.17
N TRP A 34 4.77 10.06 1.92
CA TRP A 34 5.85 9.75 2.82
C TRP A 34 7.12 9.48 2.00
N TYR A 35 8.29 9.85 2.51
CA TYR A 35 9.54 9.79 1.77
C TYR A 35 10.61 9.07 2.57
N LEU A 36 11.29 8.12 1.92
CA LEU A 36 12.37 7.33 2.51
C LEU A 36 13.62 8.17 2.83
N ASP A 37 13.80 9.30 2.15
CA ASP A 37 14.93 10.21 2.35
C ASP A 37 14.76 11.13 3.56
N GLY A 38 13.66 10.98 4.32
CA GLY A 38 13.35 11.81 5.48
C GLY A 38 12.69 13.16 5.15
N SER A 39 12.39 13.43 3.89
CA SER A 39 11.61 14.62 3.51
C SER A 39 10.22 14.56 4.15
N SER A 40 9.66 15.73 4.50
CA SER A 40 8.38 15.81 5.20
C SER A 40 7.20 15.58 4.25
N GLY A 41 6.47 14.48 4.43
CA GLY A 41 5.19 14.24 3.77
C GLY A 41 4.16 15.30 4.17
N ARG A 42 4.11 15.69 5.44
CA ARG A 42 3.26 16.78 5.91
C ARG A 42 3.62 18.10 5.22
N GLY A 43 4.89 18.42 5.07
CA GLY A 43 5.32 19.61 4.33
C GLY A 43 4.94 19.57 2.84
N ALA A 44 4.91 18.38 2.21
CA ALA A 44 4.40 18.24 0.86
C ALA A 44 2.88 18.47 0.78
N TYR A 45 2.12 17.94 1.73
CA TYR A 45 0.68 18.20 1.89
C TYR A 45 0.39 19.70 2.05
N ASP A 46 1.09 20.41 2.93
CA ASP A 46 0.89 21.83 3.19
C ASP A 46 1.22 22.72 1.97
N ARG A 47 2.10 22.26 1.08
CA ARG A 47 2.39 22.96 -0.19
C ARG A 47 1.28 22.80 -1.24
N GLY A 48 0.48 21.75 -1.13
CA GLY A 48 -0.66 21.50 -2.01
C GLY A 48 -1.16 20.06 -1.90
N HIS A 49 -2.46 19.92 -1.76
CA HIS A 49 -3.16 18.64 -1.66
C HIS A 49 -4.47 18.67 -2.46
N ILE A 50 -5.07 17.53 -2.73
CA ILE A 50 -6.39 17.46 -3.34
C ILE A 50 -7.40 18.09 -2.36
N PRO A 51 -8.31 18.98 -2.83
CA PRO A 51 -9.25 19.67 -1.95
C PRO A 51 -10.01 18.70 -1.03
N CYS A 52 -10.11 19.05 0.24
CA CYS A 52 -10.69 18.25 1.33
C CYS A 52 -9.91 16.98 1.71
N ALA A 53 -8.74 16.73 1.14
CA ALA A 53 -7.92 15.59 1.54
C ALA A 53 -7.39 15.76 2.97
N VAL A 54 -7.44 14.68 3.75
CA VAL A 54 -6.81 14.60 5.07
C VAL A 54 -5.40 14.05 4.94
N PHE A 55 -4.45 14.57 5.74
CA PHE A 55 -3.10 14.03 5.76
C PHE A 55 -3.01 12.79 6.67
N VAL A 56 -2.53 11.70 6.13
CA VAL A 56 -2.30 10.44 6.85
C VAL A 56 -0.81 10.30 7.14
N ASP A 57 -0.44 10.45 8.40
CA ASP A 57 0.92 10.21 8.85
C ASP A 57 1.19 8.70 8.92
N LEU A 58 2.08 8.21 8.05
CA LEU A 58 2.43 6.79 7.95
C LEU A 58 3.05 6.29 9.25
N ASP A 59 4.00 7.04 9.81
CA ASP A 59 4.74 6.62 10.99
C ASP A 59 3.86 6.61 12.23
N ALA A 60 2.88 7.52 12.30
CA ALA A 60 1.96 7.62 13.42
C ALA A 60 0.84 6.58 13.38
N TRP A 61 0.31 6.25 12.19
CA TRP A 61 -0.94 5.50 12.05
C TRP A 61 -0.83 4.19 11.27
N LEU A 62 0.13 4.06 10.36
CA LEU A 62 0.24 2.91 9.47
C LEU A 62 1.42 1.99 9.80
N SER A 63 2.20 2.34 10.82
CA SER A 63 3.38 1.61 11.28
C SER A 63 3.36 1.44 12.80
N GLY A 64 3.84 0.29 13.29
CA GLY A 64 4.06 0.03 14.71
C GLY A 64 5.41 0.54 15.22
N GLY A 65 6.18 1.23 14.37
CA GLY A 65 7.55 1.65 14.66
C GLY A 65 8.58 0.53 14.45
N ALA A 66 9.80 0.94 14.14
CA ALA A 66 10.90 0.00 13.87
C ALA A 66 11.26 -0.85 15.10
N GLY A 67 11.59 -2.12 14.89
CA GLY A 67 11.95 -3.06 15.94
C GLY A 67 12.20 -4.46 15.43
N ALA A 68 12.13 -5.44 16.31
CA ALA A 68 12.38 -6.86 15.97
C ALA A 68 11.43 -7.44 14.90
N LYS A 69 10.35 -6.76 14.58
CA LYS A 69 9.40 -7.13 13.52
C LYS A 69 9.60 -6.31 12.23
N GLY A 70 10.79 -5.77 12.01
CA GLY A 70 11.14 -4.98 10.84
C GLY A 70 10.99 -3.47 11.05
N LEU A 71 11.16 -2.71 9.96
CA LEU A 71 11.15 -1.23 9.98
C LEU A 71 9.75 -0.64 10.13
N ASN A 72 8.75 -1.23 9.47
CA ASN A 72 7.37 -0.74 9.47
C ASN A 72 6.37 -1.89 9.69
N PRO A 73 6.40 -2.58 10.85
CA PRO A 73 5.41 -3.61 11.16
C PRO A 73 4.00 -3.02 11.15
N LEU A 74 2.98 -3.87 11.07
CA LEU A 74 1.60 -3.39 11.24
C LEU A 74 1.44 -2.72 12.60
N PRO A 75 0.73 -1.59 12.68
CA PRO A 75 0.46 -0.93 13.95
C PRO A 75 -0.48 -1.77 14.82
N ASP A 76 -0.49 -1.49 16.11
CA ASP A 76 -1.54 -1.97 16.98
C ASP A 76 -2.92 -1.55 16.42
N PRO A 77 -3.90 -2.47 16.36
CA PRO A 77 -5.23 -2.19 15.82
C PRO A 77 -5.92 -0.98 16.47
N ALA A 78 -5.70 -0.74 17.76
CA ALA A 78 -6.27 0.42 18.44
C ALA A 78 -5.57 1.73 18.05
N VAL A 79 -4.27 1.69 17.72
CA VAL A 79 -3.55 2.86 17.16
C VAL A 79 -4.10 3.20 15.79
N PHE A 80 -4.24 2.21 14.90
CA PHE A 80 -4.82 2.41 13.58
C PHE A 80 -6.24 2.98 13.67
N ALA A 81 -7.10 2.39 14.49
CA ALA A 81 -8.48 2.83 14.65
C ALA A 81 -8.59 4.27 15.18
N ARG A 82 -7.74 4.66 16.15
CA ARG A 82 -7.67 6.06 16.62
C ARG A 82 -7.25 7.02 15.51
N GLY A 83 -6.24 6.63 14.72
CA GLY A 83 -5.80 7.41 13.56
C GLY A 83 -6.94 7.63 12.57
N MET A 84 -7.60 6.55 12.16
CA MET A 84 -8.73 6.62 11.22
C MET A 84 -9.86 7.49 11.78
N SER A 85 -10.25 7.29 13.03
CA SER A 85 -11.28 8.10 13.70
C SER A 85 -10.93 9.59 13.70
N SER A 86 -9.69 9.94 14.01
CA SER A 86 -9.22 11.35 14.07
C SER A 86 -9.20 12.01 12.68
N LEU A 87 -9.09 11.21 11.61
CA LEU A 87 -9.08 11.65 10.22
C LEU A 87 -10.49 11.67 9.59
N GLY A 88 -11.54 11.46 10.40
CA GLY A 88 -12.91 11.42 9.89
C GLY A 88 -13.28 10.15 9.12
N VAL A 89 -12.47 9.10 9.23
CA VAL A 89 -12.76 7.79 8.65
C VAL A 89 -13.52 6.95 9.68
N GLY A 90 -14.77 6.61 9.38
CA GLY A 90 -15.61 5.72 10.18
C GLY A 90 -15.75 4.34 9.53
N ASP A 91 -16.49 3.45 10.22
CA ASP A 91 -16.68 2.08 9.77
C ASP A 91 -17.31 1.94 8.39
N ASP A 92 -18.19 2.86 8.01
CA ASP A 92 -18.91 2.85 6.72
C ASP A 92 -18.28 3.78 5.67
N SER A 93 -17.18 4.45 6.00
CA SER A 93 -16.51 5.36 5.09
C SER A 93 -15.96 4.63 3.86
N THR A 94 -15.99 5.32 2.73
CA THR A 94 -15.20 4.94 1.55
C THR A 94 -13.99 5.85 1.49
N VAL A 95 -12.79 5.27 1.39
CA VAL A 95 -11.53 6.02 1.38
C VAL A 95 -10.89 5.92 0.01
N VAL A 96 -10.45 7.06 -0.55
CA VAL A 96 -9.58 7.10 -1.72
C VAL A 96 -8.25 7.72 -1.31
N ALA A 97 -7.20 6.90 -1.30
CA ALA A 97 -5.87 7.34 -0.90
C ALA A 97 -4.96 7.62 -2.10
N TYR A 98 -4.05 8.57 -1.93
CA TYR A 98 -3.06 8.91 -2.93
C TYR A 98 -1.71 9.27 -2.29
N ASP A 99 -0.67 9.19 -3.11
CA ASP A 99 0.65 9.78 -2.88
C ASP A 99 1.13 10.51 -4.16
N ASP A 100 2.41 10.82 -4.24
CA ASP A 100 3.05 11.38 -5.44
C ASP A 100 4.02 10.40 -6.12
N ALA A 101 3.90 9.12 -5.77
CA ALA A 101 4.76 8.04 -6.25
C ALA A 101 3.97 6.94 -7.01
N GLY A 102 2.78 7.27 -7.53
CA GLY A 102 1.91 6.34 -8.26
C GLY A 102 1.12 5.39 -7.36
N GLY A 103 0.91 5.74 -6.09
CA GLY A 103 0.13 4.96 -5.13
C GLY A 103 0.93 3.91 -4.35
N VAL A 104 2.24 3.76 -4.59
CA VAL A 104 3.03 2.67 -3.97
C VAL A 104 3.20 2.82 -2.46
N ILE A 105 3.08 4.04 -1.93
CA ILE A 105 3.11 4.32 -0.49
C ILE A 105 1.68 4.29 0.08
N ALA A 106 0.74 4.98 -0.58
CA ALA A 106 -0.68 5.01 -0.18
C ALA A 106 -1.32 3.61 -0.18
N ALA A 107 -0.74 2.66 -0.93
CA ALA A 107 -1.15 1.26 -0.96
C ALA A 107 -1.20 0.63 0.43
N ARG A 108 -0.33 1.05 1.36
CA ARG A 108 -0.34 0.56 2.74
C ARG A 108 -1.68 0.83 3.42
N LEU A 109 -2.18 2.07 3.37
CA LEU A 109 -3.47 2.45 3.94
C LEU A 109 -4.63 1.68 3.28
N VAL A 110 -4.63 1.65 1.94
CA VAL A 110 -5.71 0.99 1.18
C VAL A 110 -5.75 -0.50 1.46
N TRP A 111 -4.59 -1.18 1.49
CA TRP A 111 -4.53 -2.59 1.82
C TRP A 111 -5.04 -2.86 3.24
N MET A 112 -4.59 -2.07 4.24
CA MET A 112 -5.02 -2.22 5.64
C MET A 112 -6.54 -2.10 5.78
N LEU A 113 -7.15 -1.08 5.14
CA LEU A 113 -8.60 -0.90 5.16
C LEU A 113 -9.32 -2.05 4.46
N ARG A 114 -8.85 -2.49 3.29
CA ARG A 114 -9.45 -3.61 2.54
C ARG A 114 -9.30 -4.95 3.25
N ALA A 115 -8.19 -5.19 3.95
CA ALA A 115 -7.99 -6.36 4.80
C ALA A 115 -9.05 -6.43 5.92
N LEU A 116 -9.41 -5.27 6.50
CA LEU A 116 -10.49 -5.15 7.49
C LEU A 116 -11.90 -5.10 6.86
N GLY A 117 -12.05 -5.42 5.57
CA GLY A 117 -13.34 -5.42 4.88
C GLY A 117 -13.91 -4.03 4.58
N LYS A 118 -13.12 -2.96 4.73
CA LYS A 118 -13.57 -1.58 4.47
C LYS A 118 -13.42 -1.22 2.98
N ARG A 119 -14.20 -0.24 2.53
CA ARG A 119 -14.16 0.26 1.15
C ARG A 119 -13.01 1.24 1.00
N ALA A 120 -11.99 0.86 0.25
CA ALA A 120 -10.85 1.72 -0.02
C ALA A 120 -10.27 1.47 -1.40
N ALA A 121 -9.74 2.52 -2.05
CA ALA A 121 -9.08 2.47 -3.34
C ALA A 121 -7.88 3.42 -3.40
N LEU A 122 -6.95 3.13 -4.29
CA LEU A 122 -5.90 4.06 -4.70
C LEU A 122 -6.43 4.98 -5.79
N LEU A 123 -6.03 6.24 -5.75
CA LEU A 123 -6.15 7.14 -6.90
C LEU A 123 -5.05 6.75 -7.90
N ASP A 124 -5.46 6.18 -9.03
CA ASP A 124 -4.55 5.75 -10.09
C ASP A 124 -3.80 6.94 -10.69
N GLY A 125 -2.48 6.91 -10.61
CA GLY A 125 -1.59 8.04 -10.97
C GLY A 125 -1.35 9.04 -9.83
N GLY A 126 -1.86 8.77 -8.62
CA GLY A 126 -1.63 9.60 -7.44
C GLY A 126 -2.12 11.04 -7.60
N ILE A 127 -1.49 11.98 -6.89
CA ILE A 127 -1.87 13.41 -6.92
C ILE A 127 -1.82 14.01 -8.33
N ALA A 128 -0.93 13.51 -9.20
CA ALA A 128 -0.79 13.99 -10.58
C ALA A 128 -2.02 13.66 -11.46
N ALA A 129 -2.81 12.65 -11.08
CA ALA A 129 -4.04 12.28 -11.78
C ALA A 129 -5.25 13.15 -11.41
N TRP A 130 -5.12 14.02 -10.40
CA TRP A 130 -6.19 14.95 -10.04
C TRP A 130 -6.35 16.04 -11.09
N PRO A 131 -7.55 16.18 -11.71
CA PRO A 131 -7.73 17.13 -12.82
C PRO A 131 -8.00 18.58 -12.36
N GLY A 132 -8.17 18.79 -11.04
CA GLY A 132 -8.51 20.09 -10.45
C GLY A 132 -7.31 20.84 -9.90
N LEU A 133 -7.56 22.03 -9.36
CA LEU A 133 -6.56 22.78 -8.61
C LEU A 133 -6.29 22.07 -7.27
N LEU A 134 -5.08 22.21 -6.79
CA LEU A 134 -4.71 21.79 -5.43
C LEU A 134 -5.08 22.89 -4.44
N ASP A 135 -5.42 22.47 -3.24
CA ASP A 135 -5.69 23.31 -2.09
C ASP A 135 -4.47 23.37 -1.15
N ARG A 136 -4.45 24.39 -0.28
CA ARG A 136 -3.44 24.56 0.78
C ARG A 136 -4.07 24.84 2.14
N ASP A 137 -5.39 24.98 2.17
CA ASP A 137 -6.09 25.28 3.41
C ASP A 137 -6.10 24.05 4.32
N PRO A 138 -5.81 24.20 5.62
CA PRO A 138 -5.80 23.08 6.54
C PRO A 138 -7.18 22.40 6.61
N VAL A 139 -7.19 21.08 6.44
CA VAL A 139 -8.41 20.28 6.58
C VAL A 139 -8.55 19.80 8.02
N HIS A 140 -9.67 20.10 8.64
CA HIS A 140 -10.03 19.71 10.00
C HIS A 140 -11.27 18.80 9.96
N PRO A 141 -11.09 17.49 9.74
CA PRO A 141 -12.22 16.57 9.64
C PRO A 141 -12.94 16.46 10.99
N ALA A 142 -14.26 16.34 10.96
CA ALA A 142 -15.00 15.95 12.16
C ALA A 142 -14.60 14.50 12.50
N PRO A 143 -14.30 14.18 13.77
CA PRO A 143 -14.00 12.83 14.20
C PRO A 143 -15.13 11.87 13.86
N ALA A 144 -14.77 10.66 13.40
CA ALA A 144 -15.71 9.58 13.12
C ALA A 144 -15.48 8.40 14.10
N SER A 145 -16.32 7.38 14.01
CA SER A 145 -16.14 6.15 14.77
C SER A 145 -15.58 5.05 13.88
N PHE A 146 -14.35 4.64 14.13
CA PHE A 146 -13.72 3.49 13.49
C PHE A 146 -13.45 2.41 14.54
N THR A 147 -14.03 1.23 14.36
CA THR A 147 -13.93 0.12 15.30
C THR A 147 -12.58 -0.58 15.15
N ALA A 148 -11.83 -0.68 16.24
CA ALA A 148 -10.59 -1.46 16.27
C ALA A 148 -10.90 -2.95 16.10
N ALA A 149 -10.23 -3.60 15.17
CA ALA A 149 -10.33 -5.03 14.92
C ALA A 149 -8.93 -5.63 14.73
N PRO A 150 -8.67 -6.86 15.18
CA PRO A 150 -7.40 -7.53 14.95
C PRO A 150 -7.11 -7.64 13.44
N TRP A 151 -5.83 -7.59 13.06
CA TRP A 151 -5.45 -7.85 11.67
C TRP A 151 -5.81 -9.30 11.31
N PRO A 152 -6.48 -9.54 10.18
CA PRO A 152 -6.94 -10.88 9.80
C PRO A 152 -5.74 -11.78 9.47
N GLU A 153 -5.58 -12.86 10.24
CA GLU A 153 -4.46 -13.81 10.09
C GLU A 153 -4.43 -14.43 8.69
N GLU A 154 -5.60 -14.65 8.09
CA GLU A 154 -5.76 -15.17 6.73
C GLU A 154 -5.25 -14.22 5.63
N SER A 155 -4.90 -12.98 5.97
CA SER A 155 -4.30 -12.01 5.04
C SER A 155 -2.79 -11.83 5.27
N LEU A 156 -2.20 -12.55 6.21
CA LEU A 156 -0.83 -12.35 6.68
C LEU A 156 -0.02 -13.65 6.62
N VAL A 157 1.29 -13.49 6.47
CA VAL A 157 2.26 -14.58 6.65
C VAL A 157 3.37 -14.07 7.57
N GLN A 158 3.84 -14.93 8.48
CA GLN A 158 4.96 -14.63 9.35
C GLN A 158 6.27 -15.15 8.73
N ALA A 159 7.39 -14.62 9.21
CA ALA A 159 8.70 -14.98 8.69
C ALA A 159 9.01 -16.49 8.73
N ASP A 160 8.57 -17.18 9.80
CA ASP A 160 8.81 -18.61 9.97
C ASP A 160 7.98 -19.48 9.00
N ASP A 161 6.85 -18.96 8.50
CA ASP A 161 5.98 -19.68 7.56
C ASP A 161 6.49 -19.60 6.12
N LEU A 162 7.37 -18.65 5.80
CA LEU A 162 7.88 -18.44 4.44
C LEU A 162 8.74 -19.60 3.94
N GLU A 163 9.55 -20.21 4.81
CA GLU A 163 10.41 -21.33 4.44
C GLU A 163 9.62 -22.59 4.03
N ALA A 164 8.42 -22.75 4.58
CA ALA A 164 7.51 -23.85 4.26
C ALA A 164 6.40 -23.46 3.27
N TRP A 165 6.44 -22.23 2.74
CA TRP A 165 5.38 -21.74 1.88
C TRP A 165 5.36 -22.47 0.55
N ALA A 166 4.26 -23.16 0.26
CA ALA A 166 4.09 -23.94 -0.97
C ALA A 166 3.69 -23.11 -2.21
N GLY A 167 3.38 -21.83 -2.01
CA GLY A 167 3.00 -20.89 -3.07
C GLY A 167 4.18 -20.05 -3.57
N ILE A 168 3.88 -18.94 -4.21
CA ILE A 168 4.87 -18.03 -4.79
C ILE A 168 5.11 -16.85 -3.82
N VAL A 169 6.38 -16.63 -3.46
CA VAL A 169 6.81 -15.46 -2.68
C VAL A 169 7.31 -14.40 -3.65
N VAL A 170 6.68 -13.22 -3.64
CA VAL A 170 6.96 -12.12 -4.57
C VAL A 170 7.62 -10.95 -3.82
N ASP A 171 8.84 -10.60 -4.23
CA ASP A 171 9.53 -9.39 -3.79
C ASP A 171 9.10 -8.19 -4.64
N ALA A 172 8.56 -7.16 -3.98
CA ALA A 172 8.12 -5.93 -4.61
C ALA A 172 9.21 -4.84 -4.69
N ARG A 173 10.43 -5.10 -4.21
CA ARG A 173 11.57 -4.17 -4.29
C ARG A 173 12.07 -4.05 -5.73
N HIS A 174 12.86 -3.02 -5.97
CA HIS A 174 13.57 -2.83 -7.23
C HIS A 174 14.50 -4.03 -7.52
N ALA A 175 14.71 -4.36 -8.80
CA ALA A 175 15.44 -5.56 -9.22
C ALA A 175 16.89 -5.58 -8.70
N ASP A 176 17.56 -4.43 -8.64
CA ASP A 176 18.93 -4.30 -8.12
C ASP A 176 19.04 -4.62 -6.62
N ARG A 177 17.98 -4.34 -5.83
CA ARG A 177 17.92 -4.77 -4.43
C ARG A 177 17.60 -6.25 -4.29
N PHE A 178 16.81 -6.79 -5.21
CA PHE A 178 16.47 -8.21 -5.24
C PHE A 178 17.69 -9.07 -5.56
N ASP A 179 18.45 -8.74 -6.62
CA ASP A 179 19.64 -9.49 -7.04
C ASP A 179 20.87 -9.22 -6.17
N GLY A 180 20.77 -8.26 -5.22
CA GLY A 180 21.83 -7.90 -4.29
C GLY A 180 22.93 -7.02 -4.89
N SER A 181 22.75 -6.48 -6.11
CA SER A 181 23.69 -5.51 -6.72
C SER A 181 23.62 -4.14 -6.03
N LEU A 182 22.48 -3.81 -5.40
CA LEU A 182 22.31 -2.65 -4.53
C LEU A 182 21.88 -3.10 -3.13
N GLN A 183 22.61 -2.68 -2.12
CA GLN A 183 22.24 -2.83 -0.71
C GLN A 183 22.06 -1.43 -0.10
N LEU A 184 20.86 -1.10 0.34
CA LEU A 184 20.60 0.15 1.06
C LEU A 184 21.12 0.04 2.51
N PRO A 185 21.40 1.18 3.17
CA PRO A 185 21.80 1.18 4.59
C PRO A 185 20.77 0.52 5.52
N THR A 186 19.51 0.45 5.10
CA THR A 186 18.41 -0.19 5.82
C THR A 186 18.24 -1.67 5.49
N ASP A 187 19.03 -2.23 4.58
CA ASP A 187 18.99 -3.66 4.22
C ASP A 187 20.06 -4.42 5.04
N PRO A 188 19.68 -5.31 5.98
CA PRO A 188 20.64 -6.04 6.82
C PRO A 188 21.57 -6.92 6.00
N GLN A 189 21.09 -7.49 4.89
CA GLN A 189 21.82 -8.32 3.94
C GLN A 189 21.52 -7.87 2.50
N ALA A 190 22.43 -8.18 1.56
CA ALA A 190 22.19 -8.05 0.12
C ALA A 190 21.51 -9.31 -0.42
N GLY A 191 20.54 -9.14 -1.33
CA GLY A 191 19.80 -10.26 -1.94
C GLY A 191 18.34 -10.32 -1.50
N HIS A 192 17.74 -11.52 -1.51
CA HIS A 192 16.31 -11.74 -1.31
C HIS A 192 16.01 -13.01 -0.50
N ILE A 193 14.73 -13.22 -0.15
CA ILE A 193 14.26 -14.44 0.52
C ILE A 193 14.43 -15.62 -0.44
N PRO A 194 15.09 -16.73 -0.03
CA PRO A 194 15.33 -17.89 -0.89
C PRO A 194 14.06 -18.39 -1.59
N GLY A 195 14.18 -18.61 -2.90
CA GLY A 195 13.07 -19.05 -3.74
C GLY A 195 12.03 -17.96 -4.07
N ALA A 196 12.19 -16.73 -3.60
CA ALA A 196 11.33 -15.63 -4.01
C ALA A 196 11.58 -15.24 -5.46
N VAL A 197 10.53 -14.70 -6.08
CA VAL A 197 10.59 -14.11 -7.42
C VAL A 197 10.38 -12.60 -7.33
N ASN A 198 10.83 -11.86 -8.35
CA ASN A 198 10.75 -10.41 -8.32
C ASN A 198 9.68 -9.86 -9.28
N VAL A 199 8.78 -9.05 -8.73
CA VAL A 199 7.87 -8.19 -9.46
C VAL A 199 7.96 -6.80 -8.83
N PRO A 200 8.87 -5.93 -9.31
CA PRO A 200 9.02 -4.60 -8.74
C PRO A 200 7.71 -3.81 -8.84
N CYS A 201 7.19 -3.36 -7.71
CA CYS A 201 5.87 -2.70 -7.68
C CYS A 201 5.79 -1.46 -8.57
N ARG A 202 6.92 -0.75 -8.75
CA ARG A 202 6.99 0.44 -9.62
C ARG A 202 6.95 0.08 -11.11
N GLU A 203 7.30 -1.14 -11.50
CA GLU A 203 7.20 -1.62 -12.89
C GLU A 203 5.77 -1.97 -13.29
N ASN A 204 4.84 -2.06 -12.33
CA ASN A 204 3.41 -2.12 -12.63
C ASN A 204 2.84 -0.76 -13.09
N LEU A 205 3.64 0.32 -12.99
CA LEU A 205 3.24 1.66 -13.36
C LEU A 205 3.82 2.06 -14.73
N ASP A 206 3.11 2.93 -15.41
CA ASP A 206 3.61 3.61 -16.61
C ASP A 206 4.49 4.82 -16.24
N SER A 207 4.98 5.54 -17.26
CA SER A 207 5.88 6.69 -17.10
C SER A 207 5.23 7.91 -16.42
N VAL A 208 3.90 7.91 -16.27
CA VAL A 208 3.16 8.98 -15.56
C VAL A 208 2.58 8.51 -14.21
N GLY A 209 3.01 7.33 -13.75
CA GLY A 209 2.66 6.78 -12.44
C GLY A 209 1.28 6.13 -12.37
N ARG A 210 0.65 5.82 -13.50
CA ARG A 210 -0.62 5.09 -13.55
C ARG A 210 -0.36 3.59 -13.67
N LEU A 211 -1.28 2.80 -13.14
CA LEU A 211 -1.25 1.37 -13.34
C LEU A 211 -1.28 1.05 -14.83
N ARG A 212 -0.36 0.20 -15.29
CA ARG A 212 -0.33 -0.29 -16.67
C ARG A 212 -1.63 -1.03 -17.03
N PRO A 213 -1.93 -1.19 -18.32
CA PRO A 213 -3.09 -1.96 -18.76
C PRO A 213 -3.14 -3.33 -18.07
N ILE A 214 -4.34 -3.77 -17.71
CA ILE A 214 -4.59 -5.04 -17.00
C ILE A 214 -3.82 -6.22 -17.62
N ALA A 215 -3.77 -6.30 -18.95
CA ALA A 215 -3.07 -7.37 -19.65
C ALA A 215 -1.56 -7.38 -19.38
N GLU A 216 -0.93 -6.19 -19.32
CA GLU A 216 0.51 -6.05 -19.07
C GLU A 216 0.87 -6.40 -17.62
N VAL A 217 0.04 -5.95 -16.65
CA VAL A 217 0.22 -6.30 -15.24
C VAL A 217 0.04 -7.81 -15.03
N ARG A 218 -1.00 -8.42 -15.64
CA ARG A 218 -1.18 -9.89 -15.60
C ARG A 218 0.00 -10.63 -16.20
N GLU A 219 0.55 -10.14 -17.31
CA GLU A 219 1.73 -10.73 -17.94
C GLU A 219 2.98 -10.64 -17.05
N ALA A 220 3.20 -9.51 -16.37
CA ALA A 220 4.32 -9.35 -15.44
C ALA A 220 4.27 -10.42 -14.33
N PHE A 221 3.12 -10.61 -13.70
CA PHE A 221 2.93 -11.68 -12.71
C PHE A 221 3.01 -13.08 -13.34
N ALA A 222 2.51 -13.25 -14.55
CA ALA A 222 2.54 -14.54 -15.24
C ALA A 222 3.96 -15.02 -15.59
N ARG A 223 4.90 -14.12 -15.88
CA ARG A 223 6.31 -14.43 -16.17
C ARG A 223 6.99 -15.11 -14.99
N VAL A 224 6.59 -14.76 -13.77
CA VAL A 224 7.11 -15.37 -12.54
C VAL A 224 6.23 -16.52 -12.02
N GLY A 225 5.33 -17.04 -12.84
CA GLY A 225 4.51 -18.21 -12.53
C GLY A 225 3.20 -17.93 -11.81
N VAL A 226 2.88 -16.68 -11.47
CA VAL A 226 1.63 -16.34 -10.79
C VAL A 226 0.44 -16.53 -11.72
N ARG A 227 -0.54 -17.33 -11.28
CA ARG A 227 -1.79 -17.62 -12.00
C ARG A 227 -3.01 -17.41 -11.10
N ASP A 228 -2.86 -17.67 -9.80
CA ASP A 228 -3.87 -17.48 -8.76
C ASP A 228 -3.26 -16.66 -7.62
N GLY A 229 -3.80 -15.48 -7.37
CA GLY A 229 -3.30 -14.56 -6.35
C GLY A 229 -3.45 -15.09 -4.92
N SER A 230 -4.33 -16.05 -4.69
CA SER A 230 -4.50 -16.66 -3.36
C SER A 230 -3.28 -17.46 -2.90
N ALA A 231 -2.45 -17.94 -3.86
CA ALA A 231 -1.20 -18.65 -3.56
C ALA A 231 0.03 -17.73 -3.45
N VAL A 232 -0.16 -16.41 -3.51
CA VAL A 232 0.93 -15.43 -3.51
C VAL A 232 1.12 -14.81 -2.13
N VAL A 233 2.37 -14.76 -1.67
CA VAL A 233 2.81 -13.87 -0.59
C VAL A 233 3.60 -12.73 -1.20
N SER A 234 3.28 -11.47 -0.88
CA SER A 234 4.08 -10.32 -1.29
C SER A 234 4.83 -9.73 -0.11
N TYR A 235 6.10 -9.39 -0.32
CA TYR A 235 6.92 -8.63 0.62
C TYR A 235 7.70 -7.53 -0.11
N CYS A 236 8.29 -6.61 0.65
CA CYS A 236 9.24 -5.61 0.16
C CYS A 236 10.31 -5.33 1.23
N GLY A 237 10.87 -4.14 1.28
CA GLY A 237 11.82 -3.78 2.35
C GLY A 237 11.20 -3.81 3.75
N SER A 238 9.98 -3.29 3.90
CA SER A 238 9.33 -3.08 5.20
C SER A 238 7.80 -3.24 5.16
N GLY A 239 7.27 -4.00 4.20
CA GLY A 239 5.83 -4.28 4.08
C GLY A 239 4.96 -3.14 3.56
N ILE A 240 5.53 -2.00 3.15
CA ILE A 240 4.75 -0.86 2.61
C ILE A 240 4.42 -1.08 1.14
N THR A 241 5.43 -1.12 0.27
CA THR A 241 5.21 -1.19 -1.19
C THR A 241 4.74 -2.56 -1.68
N ALA A 242 4.89 -3.61 -0.88
CA ALA A 242 4.30 -4.93 -1.11
C ALA A 242 2.77 -4.87 -1.22
N CYS A 243 2.14 -3.96 -0.48
CA CYS A 243 0.71 -3.73 -0.54
C CYS A 243 0.24 -3.31 -1.94
N HIS A 244 1.08 -2.58 -2.69
CA HIS A 244 0.74 -2.20 -4.06
C HIS A 244 0.64 -3.42 -4.99
N ASN A 245 1.57 -4.39 -4.89
CA ASN A 245 1.48 -5.63 -5.66
C ASN A 245 0.20 -6.42 -5.32
N LEU A 246 -0.20 -6.47 -4.03
CA LEU A 246 -1.42 -7.15 -3.63
C LEU A 246 -2.68 -6.48 -4.18
N LEU A 247 -2.72 -5.14 -4.17
CA LEU A 247 -3.82 -4.38 -4.79
C LEU A 247 -3.83 -4.53 -6.31
N ALA A 248 -2.65 -4.60 -6.96
CA ALA A 248 -2.53 -4.86 -8.39
C ALA A 248 -3.05 -6.26 -8.74
N LEU A 249 -2.67 -7.31 -7.99
CA LEU A 249 -3.19 -8.68 -8.15
C LEU A 249 -4.72 -8.72 -8.07
N GLU A 250 -5.30 -8.07 -7.05
CA GLU A 250 -6.75 -7.99 -6.88
C GLU A 250 -7.41 -7.25 -8.06
N HIS A 251 -6.82 -6.12 -8.48
CA HIS A 251 -7.37 -5.31 -9.57
C HIS A 251 -7.41 -6.05 -10.91
N VAL A 252 -6.38 -6.84 -11.19
CA VAL A 252 -6.31 -7.60 -12.46
C VAL A 252 -6.99 -8.97 -12.38
N GLY A 253 -7.68 -9.27 -11.27
CA GLY A 253 -8.47 -10.50 -11.11
C GLY A 253 -7.64 -11.76 -10.89
N LEU A 254 -6.43 -11.62 -10.33
CA LEU A 254 -5.57 -12.75 -9.89
C LEU A 254 -5.79 -13.13 -8.42
N GLY A 255 -6.80 -12.54 -7.77
CA GLY A 255 -7.15 -12.79 -6.36
C GLY A 255 -6.43 -11.85 -5.39
N ARG A 256 -6.60 -12.14 -4.11
CA ARG A 256 -5.98 -11.38 -3.00
C ARG A 256 -4.82 -12.20 -2.45
N GLY A 257 -3.60 -11.83 -2.69
CA GLY A 257 -2.46 -12.48 -2.04
C GLY A 257 -2.35 -12.12 -0.55
N LEU A 258 -1.35 -12.68 0.12
CA LEU A 258 -1.02 -12.47 1.53
C LEU A 258 0.13 -11.47 1.66
N LEU A 259 0.14 -10.69 2.73
CA LEU A 259 1.23 -9.79 3.05
C LEU A 259 2.19 -10.43 4.05
N TYR A 260 3.49 -10.37 3.77
CA TYR A 260 4.51 -10.51 4.79
C TYR A 260 4.90 -9.10 5.28
N PRO A 261 4.38 -8.66 6.44
CA PRO A 261 4.49 -7.26 6.87
C PRO A 261 5.87 -6.86 7.36
N GLY A 262 6.67 -7.79 7.91
CA GLY A 262 8.04 -7.54 8.37
C GLY A 262 9.01 -7.27 7.23
N GLY A 263 8.75 -7.86 6.08
CA GLY A 263 9.53 -7.66 4.87
C GLY A 263 10.99 -8.09 5.00
N TRP A 264 11.82 -7.58 4.10
CA TRP A 264 13.25 -7.88 4.09
C TRP A 264 13.96 -7.45 5.36
N SER A 265 13.55 -6.33 5.95
CA SER A 265 14.15 -5.78 7.15
C SER A 265 13.99 -6.68 8.38
N GLU A 266 12.89 -7.44 8.51
CA GLU A 266 12.72 -8.45 9.54
C GLU A 266 13.45 -9.76 9.16
N TYR A 267 13.22 -10.24 7.94
CA TYR A 267 13.76 -11.53 7.48
C TYR A 267 15.27 -11.58 7.57
N ALA A 268 15.94 -10.56 7.02
CA ALA A 268 17.39 -10.51 6.91
C ALA A 268 18.12 -10.09 8.20
N GLU A 269 17.40 -9.62 9.22
CA GLU A 269 17.95 -9.32 10.54
C GLU A 269 18.30 -10.62 11.32
N ASP A 270 17.60 -11.72 11.05
CA ASP A 270 17.89 -13.01 11.67
C ASP A 270 19.14 -13.64 11.01
N PRO A 271 20.27 -13.79 11.74
CA PRO A 271 21.50 -14.32 11.17
C PRO A 271 21.41 -15.80 10.74
N ARG A 272 20.36 -16.51 11.13
CA ARG A 272 20.11 -17.90 10.70
C ARG A 272 19.51 -17.95 9.29
N ARG A 273 18.92 -16.85 8.82
CA ARG A 273 18.30 -16.72 7.50
C ARG A 273 19.30 -16.17 6.51
N ILE A 274 19.67 -16.99 5.54
CA ILE A 274 20.67 -16.66 4.52
C ILE A 274 19.93 -16.11 3.30
N ALA A 275 20.40 -14.95 2.82
CA ALA A 275 19.90 -14.36 1.58
C ALA A 275 20.30 -15.20 0.35
N GLU A 276 19.42 -15.30 -0.64
CA GLU A 276 19.73 -15.70 -2.01
C GLU A 276 20.14 -14.49 -2.84
N ARG A 277 20.97 -14.68 -3.88
CA ARG A 277 21.42 -13.62 -4.78
C ARG A 277 21.27 -14.04 -6.22
#